data_9bb602aca90c3d89a25efcadae466243
#
_entry.id   9bb602aca90c3d89a25efcadae466243
#
_cell.length_a   1.000
_cell.length_b   1.000
_cell.length_c   1.000
_cell.angle_alpha   90.00
_cell.angle_beta   90.00
_cell.angle_gamma   90.00
#
_symmetry.space_group_name_H-M   'P 1'
#
loop_
_entity.id
_entity.type
_entity.pdbx_description
1 polymer ?
#
loop_
_entity_poly.entity_id
_entity_poly.type
_entity_poly.pdbx_seq_one_letter_code
_entity_poly.pdbx_strand_id
1 'polypeptide(L)'
;RRISRHEFVHSLNDLLGIKLDLTGEIPDDRGTFDFDSDRRIKLTKEMLGSYFKVADRMLDFALPSEGFAPERIWVTNKIKDSHKTYNVYTRTYKEGILFSWTRANNGNSYSFFYDNFDPPVPGWYELTFDAMKMGSFPEDVSIEVFAGKYYYADDRPQPQRLLDVISLGNREMKSHKVTVFLRPGENVSVHCYSKHNFRQKNGKQGAYIKQLKARGPILEQWPPASYAKVFGNLPIKAPPREAREVSALQTNLEAIGAKVTVSSFQKGMEKERMLDGSNRTFWHTRFKPTLAKPPHFVVIENPQAKEIEGLNYATWSGGNGNGQVEAFAIHLSDDGKSWGKPIMTEPLEIRLANEQPILFPEKTTKRFIKFLITDAHTLDGRSLASIGKLDVITTLSKEATKSKIAVSSRSPEDLKQVIKRFAERAFSSDLSEEELAPYQQASLEALKEGDSFVEAAKIGLKAVL
;
A
#
# COMPACT_ATOMS: atom_id res chain seq x y z
N ARG A 1 0.05 -31.61 17.85
CA ARG A 1 1.35 -30.99 17.42
C ARG A 1 1.08 -29.56 17.03
N ARG A 2 1.88 -28.61 17.49
CA ARG A 2 1.85 -27.25 17.04
C ARG A 2 2.33 -27.19 15.55
N ILE A 3 1.66 -26.42 14.74
CA ILE A 3 2.07 -26.13 13.38
C ILE A 3 3.07 -24.96 13.44
N SER A 4 4.20 -25.06 12.76
CA SER A 4 5.16 -23.95 12.60
C SER A 4 4.58 -22.86 11.71
N ARG A 5 5.14 -21.64 11.79
CA ARG A 5 4.71 -20.54 10.92
C ARG A 5 4.84 -20.86 9.42
N HIS A 6 5.85 -21.62 9.04
CA HIS A 6 6.04 -22.06 7.66
C HIS A 6 4.99 -23.08 7.24
N GLU A 7 4.77 -24.13 8.07
CA GLU A 7 3.74 -25.14 7.83
C GLU A 7 2.35 -24.48 7.73
N PHE A 8 2.05 -23.50 8.59
CA PHE A 8 0.77 -22.78 8.57
C PHE A 8 0.56 -22.03 7.25
N VAL A 9 1.53 -21.18 6.85
CA VAL A 9 1.43 -20.43 5.59
C VAL A 9 1.37 -21.34 4.38
N HIS A 10 2.12 -22.43 4.36
CA HIS A 10 2.05 -23.45 3.30
C HIS A 10 0.68 -24.12 3.24
N SER A 11 0.14 -24.55 4.39
CA SER A 11 -1.19 -25.15 4.44
C SER A 11 -2.28 -24.21 3.92
N LEU A 12 -2.22 -22.93 4.29
CA LEU A 12 -3.16 -21.93 3.77
C LEU A 12 -3.01 -21.73 2.25
N ASN A 13 -1.79 -21.69 1.72
CA ASN A 13 -1.55 -21.62 0.29
C ASN A 13 -2.18 -22.81 -0.44
N ASP A 14 -2.02 -24.01 0.08
CA ASP A 14 -2.60 -25.23 -0.49
C ASP A 14 -4.13 -25.25 -0.40
N LEU A 15 -4.69 -24.86 0.74
CA LEU A 15 -6.14 -24.81 0.94
C LEU A 15 -6.81 -23.79 0.01
N LEU A 16 -6.21 -22.62 -0.11
CA LEU A 16 -6.75 -21.50 -0.88
C LEU A 16 -6.35 -21.51 -2.37
N GLY A 17 -5.35 -22.31 -2.76
CA GLY A 17 -4.83 -22.34 -4.13
C GLY A 17 -4.12 -21.06 -4.53
N ILE A 18 -3.36 -20.48 -3.60
CA ILE A 18 -2.59 -19.24 -3.81
C ILE A 18 -1.10 -19.47 -3.56
N LYS A 19 -0.28 -18.50 -3.92
CA LYS A 19 1.15 -18.49 -3.63
C LYS A 19 1.51 -17.16 -2.95
N LEU A 20 1.40 -17.15 -1.62
CA LEU A 20 1.60 -15.94 -0.84
C LEU A 20 2.50 -16.25 0.36
N ASP A 21 3.64 -15.59 0.49
CA ASP A 21 4.51 -15.75 1.65
C ASP A 21 4.30 -14.63 2.66
N LEU A 22 3.63 -14.95 3.75
CA LEU A 22 3.41 -14.08 4.91
C LEU A 22 4.09 -14.62 6.18
N THR A 23 5.04 -15.55 6.06
CA THR A 23 5.75 -16.14 7.22
C THR A 23 6.44 -15.08 8.08
N GLY A 24 6.96 -14.02 7.48
CA GLY A 24 7.59 -12.90 8.19
C GLY A 24 6.63 -12.04 9.03
N GLU A 25 5.32 -12.23 8.93
CA GLU A 25 4.32 -11.53 9.75
C GLU A 25 3.93 -12.30 11.02
N ILE A 26 4.34 -13.55 11.11
CA ILE A 26 4.19 -14.38 12.32
C ILE A 26 5.50 -14.29 13.09
N PRO A 27 5.47 -14.07 14.41
CA PRO A 27 6.66 -14.09 15.24
C PRO A 27 7.48 -15.36 15.04
N ASP A 28 8.79 -15.25 15.12
CA ASP A 28 9.71 -16.35 14.88
C ASP A 28 9.46 -17.49 15.89
N ASP A 29 9.47 -18.71 15.36
CA ASP A 29 9.32 -19.95 16.16
C ASP A 29 10.60 -20.32 16.94
N ARG A 30 11.55 -19.38 17.12
CA ARG A 30 12.83 -19.64 17.78
C ARG A 30 12.64 -20.30 19.14
N GLY A 31 12.87 -21.59 19.16
CA GLY A 31 13.12 -22.35 20.37
C GLY A 31 14.61 -22.32 20.72
N THR A 32 14.97 -22.94 21.83
CA THR A 32 16.37 -23.10 22.29
C THR A 32 17.22 -23.99 21.38
N PHE A 33 16.60 -24.60 20.36
CA PHE A 33 17.23 -25.48 19.37
C PHE A 33 16.72 -25.14 17.97
N ASP A 34 17.55 -25.34 16.95
CA ASP A 34 17.37 -24.94 15.55
C ASP A 34 16.21 -25.61 14.79
N PHE A 35 15.25 -26.25 15.45
CA PHE A 35 14.14 -26.93 14.80
C PHE A 35 12.78 -26.30 15.14
N ASP A 36 12.03 -25.94 14.12
CA ASP A 36 10.67 -25.38 14.20
C ASP A 36 9.65 -26.31 14.89
N SER A 37 10.00 -27.58 15.11
CA SER A 37 9.16 -28.60 15.71
C SER A 37 9.34 -28.79 17.22
N ASP A 38 10.04 -27.88 17.91
CA ASP A 38 10.24 -27.98 19.35
C ASP A 38 8.91 -27.90 20.12
N ARG A 39 8.52 -29.00 20.76
CA ARG A 39 7.29 -29.13 21.54
C ARG A 39 7.23 -28.21 22.76
N ARG A 40 8.35 -27.60 23.15
CA ARG A 40 8.45 -26.69 24.31
C ARG A 40 8.03 -25.27 24.01
N ILE A 41 7.90 -24.91 22.74
CA ILE A 41 7.43 -23.57 22.34
C ILE A 41 5.94 -23.46 22.64
N LYS A 42 5.58 -22.58 23.57
CA LYS A 42 4.19 -22.30 23.92
C LYS A 42 3.57 -21.32 22.94
N LEU A 43 2.34 -21.58 22.54
CA LEU A 43 1.56 -20.62 21.76
C LEU A 43 1.21 -19.43 22.67
N THR A 44 1.75 -18.25 22.35
CA THR A 44 1.42 -17.02 23.07
C THR A 44 0.16 -16.37 22.46
N LYS A 45 -0.48 -15.47 23.22
CA LYS A 45 -1.64 -14.71 22.75
C LYS A 45 -1.29 -13.83 21.52
N GLU A 46 -0.08 -13.30 21.50
CA GLU A 46 0.48 -12.52 20.35
C GLU A 46 0.66 -13.38 19.12
N MET A 47 1.24 -14.56 19.27
CA MET A 47 1.41 -15.50 18.16
C MET A 47 0.05 -15.89 17.59
N LEU A 48 -0.91 -16.28 18.43
CA LEU A 48 -2.26 -16.63 17.99
C LEU A 48 -2.91 -15.46 17.21
N GLY A 49 -2.79 -14.24 17.72
CA GLY A 49 -3.28 -13.05 17.03
C GLY A 49 -2.62 -12.83 15.68
N SER A 50 -1.32 -13.18 15.53
CA SER A 50 -0.60 -13.09 14.26
C SER A 50 -1.06 -14.16 13.26
N TYR A 51 -1.32 -15.39 13.72
CA TYR A 51 -1.89 -16.46 12.88
C TYR A 51 -3.24 -16.03 12.30
N PHE A 52 -4.16 -15.51 13.14
CA PHE A 52 -5.45 -15.01 12.66
C PHE A 52 -5.32 -13.87 11.65
N LYS A 53 -4.43 -12.91 11.90
CA LYS A 53 -4.18 -11.80 10.94
C LYS A 53 -3.66 -12.30 9.60
N VAL A 54 -2.76 -13.27 9.61
CA VAL A 54 -2.22 -13.87 8.39
C VAL A 54 -3.31 -14.67 7.66
N ALA A 55 -4.12 -15.45 8.37
CA ALA A 55 -5.24 -16.16 7.78
C ALA A 55 -6.24 -15.20 7.11
N ASP A 56 -6.62 -14.11 7.78
CA ASP A 56 -7.49 -13.07 7.22
C ASP A 56 -6.92 -12.48 5.93
N ARG A 57 -5.64 -12.09 5.95
CA ARG A 57 -5.00 -11.51 4.77
C ARG A 57 -4.89 -12.48 3.61
N MET A 58 -4.58 -13.75 3.88
CA MET A 58 -4.51 -14.77 2.85
C MET A 58 -5.89 -15.06 2.27
N LEU A 59 -6.92 -15.06 3.11
CA LEU A 59 -8.30 -15.25 2.68
C LEU A 59 -8.78 -14.05 1.83
N ASP A 60 -8.50 -12.82 2.25
CA ASP A 60 -8.82 -11.61 1.50
C ASP A 60 -8.09 -11.56 0.16
N PHE A 61 -6.85 -12.01 0.12
CA PHE A 61 -6.09 -12.13 -1.12
C PHE A 61 -6.67 -13.21 -2.05
N ALA A 62 -7.07 -14.36 -1.48
CA ALA A 62 -7.64 -15.46 -2.24
C ALA A 62 -9.03 -15.14 -2.79
N LEU A 63 -9.86 -14.48 -2.00
CA LEU A 63 -11.27 -14.22 -2.28
C LEU A 63 -11.59 -12.71 -2.13
N PRO A 64 -11.02 -11.86 -2.98
CA PRO A 64 -11.32 -10.42 -2.94
C PRO A 64 -12.79 -10.19 -3.30
N SER A 65 -13.59 -9.82 -2.31
CA SER A 65 -15.03 -9.57 -2.44
C SER A 65 -15.34 -8.18 -2.99
N GLU A 66 -14.50 -7.22 -2.65
CA GLU A 66 -14.58 -5.87 -3.20
C GLU A 66 -13.61 -5.75 -4.37
N GLY A 67 -14.10 -5.29 -5.50
CA GLY A 67 -13.45 -5.27 -6.80
C GLY A 67 -11.94 -5.30 -6.73
N PHE A 68 -11.38 -6.41 -7.17
CA PHE A 68 -9.93 -6.57 -7.20
C PHE A 68 -9.33 -5.35 -7.87
N ALA A 69 -8.35 -4.73 -7.24
CA ALA A 69 -7.71 -3.58 -7.83
C ALA A 69 -7.32 -3.91 -9.28
N PRO A 70 -7.78 -3.13 -10.26
CA PRO A 70 -7.42 -3.39 -11.64
C PRO A 70 -5.90 -3.43 -11.72
N GLU A 71 -5.38 -4.22 -12.64
CA GLU A 71 -3.96 -4.21 -12.92
C GLU A 71 -3.54 -2.79 -13.26
N ARG A 72 -2.56 -2.27 -12.54
CA ARG A 72 -2.06 -0.91 -12.71
C ARG A 72 -0.67 -0.93 -13.30
N ILE A 73 -0.36 0.05 -14.12
CA ILE A 73 0.96 0.28 -14.69
C ILE A 73 1.43 1.65 -14.22
N TRP A 74 2.45 1.69 -13.39
CA TRP A 74 3.12 2.91 -12.96
C TRP A 74 4.34 3.15 -13.82
N VAL A 75 4.53 4.38 -14.25
CA VAL A 75 5.65 4.78 -15.09
C VAL A 75 6.33 5.99 -14.48
N THR A 76 7.65 5.94 -14.31
CA THR A 76 8.43 7.10 -13.90
C THR A 76 9.74 7.19 -14.69
N ASN A 77 10.11 8.40 -15.09
CA ASN A 77 11.37 8.75 -15.72
C ASN A 77 12.00 10.00 -15.10
N LYS A 78 11.47 10.45 -13.97
CA LYS A 78 11.93 11.64 -13.26
C LYS A 78 12.06 11.35 -11.78
N ILE A 79 13.09 11.90 -11.16
CA ILE A 79 13.22 11.97 -9.71
C ILE A 79 12.46 13.19 -9.25
N LYS A 80 11.46 13.03 -8.39
CA LYS A 80 10.83 14.18 -7.74
C LYS A 80 11.83 14.84 -6.78
N ASP A 81 11.76 16.16 -6.69
CA ASP A 81 12.65 17.02 -5.89
C ASP A 81 12.59 16.82 -4.35
N SER A 82 12.13 15.68 -3.87
CA SER A 82 11.95 15.42 -2.45
C SER A 82 13.25 15.45 -1.64
N HIS A 83 14.39 15.21 -2.28
CA HIS A 83 15.69 15.14 -1.61
C HIS A 83 16.75 16.00 -2.28
N LYS A 84 16.78 17.29 -1.98
CA LYS A 84 17.79 18.23 -2.53
C LYS A 84 19.23 17.81 -2.27
N THR A 85 19.50 17.06 -1.21
CA THR A 85 20.85 16.62 -0.84
C THR A 85 21.34 15.47 -1.74
N TYR A 86 20.44 14.70 -2.31
CA TYR A 86 20.76 13.52 -3.14
C TYR A 86 20.83 13.82 -4.63
N ASN A 87 20.21 14.90 -5.07
CA ASN A 87 20.09 15.32 -6.49
C ASN A 87 21.44 15.61 -7.18
N VAL A 88 22.52 15.67 -6.44
CA VAL A 88 23.85 15.95 -7.00
C VAL A 88 24.45 14.74 -7.72
N TYR A 89 24.13 13.54 -7.23
CA TYR A 89 24.70 12.29 -7.72
C TYR A 89 23.68 11.39 -8.42
N THR A 90 22.41 11.57 -8.09
CA THR A 90 21.30 10.90 -8.74
C THR A 90 20.34 11.97 -9.23
N ARG A 91 20.17 12.08 -10.54
CA ARG A 91 19.42 13.19 -11.13
C ARG A 91 18.70 12.80 -12.40
N THR A 92 17.71 13.60 -12.76
CA THR A 92 17.12 13.53 -14.10
C THR A 92 18.18 13.92 -15.14
N TYR A 93 18.37 13.07 -16.13
CA TYR A 93 19.29 13.26 -17.22
C TYR A 93 18.63 12.80 -18.52
N LYS A 94 18.51 13.71 -19.52
CA LYS A 94 17.71 13.44 -20.73
C LYS A 94 16.31 12.93 -20.38
N GLU A 95 15.93 11.77 -20.90
CA GLU A 95 14.63 11.13 -20.71
C GLU A 95 14.59 10.15 -19.53
N GLY A 96 15.62 10.12 -18.69
CA GLY A 96 15.75 9.14 -17.61
C GLY A 96 16.50 9.67 -16.41
N ILE A 97 17.08 8.76 -15.68
CA ILE A 97 17.74 8.96 -14.40
C ILE A 97 19.19 8.52 -14.52
N LEU A 98 20.12 9.39 -14.14
CA LEU A 98 21.55 9.07 -14.08
C LEU A 98 22.01 8.99 -12.63
N PHE A 99 22.53 7.83 -12.28
CA PHE A 99 23.21 7.56 -11.02
C PHE A 99 24.71 7.77 -11.21
N SER A 100 25.24 8.88 -10.70
CA SER A 100 26.65 9.27 -10.81
C SER A 100 27.45 9.03 -9.52
N TRP A 101 26.97 8.16 -8.67
CA TRP A 101 27.68 7.71 -7.50
C TRP A 101 27.67 6.20 -7.43
N THR A 102 28.82 5.64 -7.14
CA THR A 102 28.95 4.22 -6.82
C THR A 102 29.49 4.06 -5.39
N ARG A 103 29.04 3.04 -4.75
CA ARG A 103 29.55 2.61 -3.45
C ARG A 103 30.66 1.57 -3.66
N ALA A 104 31.88 1.97 -3.29
CA ALA A 104 32.93 1.00 -2.99
C ALA A 104 33.25 1.18 -1.51
N ASN A 105 32.81 0.33 -0.61
CA ASN A 105 33.07 0.36 0.82
C ASN A 105 32.42 1.49 1.64
N ASN A 106 31.45 1.15 2.50
CA ASN A 106 30.94 1.91 3.66
C ASN A 106 30.33 3.32 3.45
N GLY A 107 29.80 3.66 2.34
CA GLY A 107 29.06 4.91 2.15
C GLY A 107 27.53 4.72 2.20
N ASN A 108 26.79 5.79 2.42
CA ASN A 108 25.33 5.80 2.34
C ASN A 108 24.86 5.38 0.95
N SER A 109 23.97 4.39 0.90
CA SER A 109 23.34 3.97 -0.36
C SER A 109 22.32 5.03 -0.75
N TYR A 110 22.45 5.59 -1.94
CA TYR A 110 21.42 6.45 -2.48
C TYR A 110 20.45 5.58 -3.25
N SER A 111 19.24 5.51 -2.78
CA SER A 111 18.18 4.75 -3.40
C SER A 111 17.32 5.67 -4.23
N PHE A 112 16.90 5.16 -5.36
CA PHE A 112 15.87 5.76 -6.17
C PHE A 112 14.54 5.08 -5.84
N PHE A 113 13.52 5.86 -5.51
CA PHE A 113 12.19 5.37 -5.21
C PHE A 113 11.28 5.56 -6.42
N TYR A 114 10.41 4.62 -6.65
CA TYR A 114 9.21 4.87 -7.44
C TYR A 114 8.29 5.77 -6.63
N ASP A 115 8.41 7.07 -6.77
CA ASP A 115 7.68 8.04 -5.97
C ASP A 115 6.16 7.89 -6.02
N ASN A 116 5.64 7.36 -7.13
CA ASN A 116 4.20 7.18 -7.36
C ASN A 116 3.78 5.70 -7.29
N PHE A 117 4.70 4.81 -6.93
CA PHE A 117 4.41 3.39 -6.85
C PHE A 117 4.07 3.02 -5.41
N ASP A 118 2.80 2.71 -5.17
CA ASP A 118 2.29 2.18 -3.92
C ASP A 118 1.44 0.96 -4.22
N PRO A 119 1.90 -0.25 -3.84
CA PRO A 119 1.14 -1.46 -4.03
C PRO A 119 -0.20 -1.38 -3.27
N PRO A 120 -1.35 -1.38 -3.96
CA PRO A 120 -2.64 -1.23 -3.29
C PRO A 120 -3.05 -2.48 -2.50
N VAL A 121 -2.51 -3.63 -2.88
CA VAL A 121 -2.78 -4.93 -2.24
C VAL A 121 -1.50 -5.77 -2.21
N PRO A 122 -1.39 -6.76 -1.31
CA PRO A 122 -0.31 -7.75 -1.38
C PRO A 122 -0.40 -8.52 -2.70
N GLY A 123 0.72 -8.73 -3.37
CA GLY A 123 0.72 -9.46 -4.64
C GLY A 123 2.06 -9.43 -5.37
N TRP A 124 2.09 -10.10 -6.51
CA TRP A 124 3.22 -10.07 -7.40
C TRP A 124 3.19 -8.86 -8.30
N TYR A 125 4.32 -8.18 -8.42
CA TYR A 125 4.53 -7.00 -9.25
C TYR A 125 5.73 -7.23 -10.15
N GLU A 126 5.62 -6.77 -11.38
CA GLU A 126 6.67 -6.81 -12.38
C GLU A 126 7.26 -5.41 -12.52
N LEU A 127 8.58 -5.32 -12.40
CA LEU A 127 9.34 -4.12 -12.62
C LEU A 127 10.08 -4.25 -13.94
N THR A 128 9.98 -3.27 -14.81
CA THR A 128 10.75 -3.20 -16.05
C THR A 128 11.45 -1.86 -16.15
N PHE A 129 12.68 -1.87 -16.65
CA PHE A 129 13.46 -0.67 -16.92
C PHE A 129 14.53 -0.92 -17.96
N ASP A 130 14.83 0.12 -18.73
CA ASP A 130 15.90 0.11 -19.68
C ASP A 130 17.13 0.78 -19.05
N ALA A 131 18.27 0.10 -19.05
CA ALA A 131 19.48 0.58 -18.40
C ALA A 131 20.73 0.36 -19.23
N MET A 132 21.72 1.22 -19.02
CA MET A 132 23.05 1.09 -19.60
C MET A 132 24.13 1.71 -18.70
N LYS A 133 25.35 1.25 -18.88
CA LYS A 133 26.55 1.92 -18.33
C LYS A 133 26.83 3.21 -19.08
N MET A 134 27.06 4.29 -18.36
CA MET A 134 27.53 5.57 -18.90
C MET A 134 28.95 5.86 -18.44
N GLY A 135 29.76 6.37 -19.39
CA GLY A 135 31.15 6.77 -19.12
C GLY A 135 32.19 5.77 -19.65
N SER A 136 33.48 6.18 -19.66
CA SER A 136 34.60 5.43 -20.20
C SER A 136 35.50 4.98 -19.05
N PHE A 137 35.09 3.96 -18.34
CA PHE A 137 35.89 3.30 -17.30
C PHE A 137 35.73 1.78 -17.44
N PRO A 138 36.79 1.01 -17.10
CA PRO A 138 36.82 -0.43 -17.42
C PRO A 138 35.89 -1.26 -16.52
N GLU A 139 35.65 -0.81 -15.28
CA GLU A 139 34.89 -1.58 -14.29
C GLU A 139 33.40 -1.63 -14.67
N ASP A 140 32.76 -2.75 -14.34
CA ASP A 140 31.34 -2.92 -14.46
C ASP A 140 30.59 -2.06 -13.43
N VAL A 141 29.41 -1.60 -13.81
CA VAL A 141 28.42 -0.99 -12.94
C VAL A 141 27.28 -1.97 -12.78
N SER A 142 26.87 -2.22 -11.56
CA SER A 142 25.69 -3.03 -11.25
C SER A 142 24.56 -2.15 -10.76
N ILE A 143 23.34 -2.58 -11.04
CA ILE A 143 22.13 -2.09 -10.43
C ILE A 143 21.66 -3.15 -9.45
N GLU A 144 21.66 -2.81 -8.17
CA GLU A 144 21.07 -3.64 -7.12
C GLU A 144 19.63 -3.21 -6.91
N VAL A 145 18.69 -4.14 -6.98
CA VAL A 145 17.26 -3.91 -6.82
C VAL A 145 16.83 -4.46 -5.47
N PHE A 146 16.25 -3.62 -4.64
CA PHE A 146 15.78 -3.98 -3.30
C PHE A 146 14.30 -3.68 -3.13
N ALA A 147 13.63 -4.47 -2.29
CA ALA A 147 12.30 -4.18 -1.82
C ALA A 147 12.24 -4.08 -0.29
N GLY A 148 11.32 -3.28 0.22
CA GLY A 148 11.08 -3.13 1.65
C GLY A 148 10.24 -1.90 1.98
N LYS A 149 9.99 -1.68 3.28
CA LYS A 149 9.38 -0.45 3.77
C LYS A 149 10.42 0.65 3.83
N TYR A 150 10.09 1.80 3.29
CA TYR A 150 10.95 2.97 3.31
C TYR A 150 10.42 4.00 4.29
N TYR A 151 11.29 4.46 5.17
CA TYR A 151 11.03 5.56 6.07
C TYR A 151 11.87 6.77 5.64
N TYR A 152 11.27 7.95 5.60
CA TYR A 152 11.90 9.18 5.14
C TYR A 152 13.21 9.54 5.89
N ALA A 153 13.30 9.20 7.17
CA ALA A 153 14.46 9.49 7.99
C ALA A 153 15.56 8.42 7.95
N ASP A 154 15.25 7.28 7.36
CA ASP A 154 16.16 6.15 7.28
C ASP A 154 16.41 5.84 5.80
N ASP A 155 17.60 6.10 5.30
CA ASP A 155 17.98 5.80 3.90
C ASP A 155 17.96 4.29 3.60
N ARG A 156 17.49 3.48 4.54
CA ARG A 156 17.45 2.03 4.47
C ARG A 156 16.03 1.52 4.62
N PRO A 157 15.51 0.77 3.64
CA PRO A 157 14.28 0.03 3.82
C PRO A 157 14.46 -1.03 4.92
N GLN A 158 13.43 -1.23 5.74
CA GLN A 158 13.46 -2.19 6.82
C GLN A 158 12.27 -3.15 6.73
N PRO A 159 12.47 -4.46 6.73
CA PRO A 159 13.69 -5.15 6.33
C PRO A 159 13.92 -5.02 4.82
N GLN A 160 15.17 -4.83 4.45
CA GLN A 160 15.56 -4.75 3.04
C GLN A 160 15.78 -6.15 2.45
N ARG A 161 15.13 -6.44 1.33
CA ARG A 161 15.30 -7.68 0.57
C ARG A 161 16.01 -7.36 -0.73
N LEU A 162 17.19 -7.94 -0.97
CA LEU A 162 17.83 -7.89 -2.27
C LEU A 162 17.05 -8.80 -3.23
N LEU A 163 16.59 -8.24 -4.34
CA LEU A 163 15.81 -8.96 -5.35
C LEU A 163 16.66 -9.42 -6.51
N ASP A 164 17.55 -8.54 -6.98
CA ASP A 164 18.40 -8.82 -8.14
C ASP A 164 19.64 -7.92 -8.16
N VAL A 165 20.68 -8.39 -8.86
CA VAL A 165 21.90 -7.63 -9.15
C VAL A 165 22.17 -7.70 -10.65
N ILE A 166 21.94 -6.59 -11.34
CA ILE A 166 22.01 -6.49 -12.79
C ILE A 166 23.33 -5.83 -13.18
N SER A 167 24.21 -6.56 -13.85
CA SER A 167 25.47 -6.02 -14.34
C SER A 167 25.29 -5.25 -15.66
N LEU A 168 25.81 -4.03 -15.72
CA LEU A 168 25.85 -3.18 -16.90
C LEU A 168 27.26 -3.15 -17.46
N GLY A 169 27.69 -4.22 -18.12
CA GLY A 169 29.05 -4.37 -18.61
C GLY A 169 29.43 -3.48 -19.81
N ASN A 170 28.46 -3.03 -20.58
CA ASN A 170 28.66 -2.22 -21.78
C ASN A 170 27.77 -0.98 -21.84
N ARG A 171 27.96 -0.16 -22.88
CA ARG A 171 27.19 1.07 -23.13
C ARG A 171 25.92 0.84 -23.96
N GLU A 172 25.53 -0.40 -24.14
CA GLU A 172 24.30 -0.74 -24.85
C GLU A 172 23.11 -0.68 -23.89
N MET A 173 22.03 -0.02 -24.32
CA MET A 173 20.78 0.00 -23.58
C MET A 173 20.13 -1.37 -23.63
N LYS A 174 19.85 -1.95 -22.46
CA LYS A 174 19.17 -3.24 -22.33
C LYS A 174 17.94 -3.10 -21.44
N SER A 175 16.91 -3.83 -21.81
CA SER A 175 15.69 -3.94 -21.00
C SER A 175 15.86 -5.03 -19.95
N HIS A 176 15.49 -4.71 -18.73
CA HIS A 176 15.57 -5.59 -17.57
C HIS A 176 14.19 -5.75 -16.94
N LYS A 177 13.93 -6.93 -16.40
CA LYS A 177 12.66 -7.31 -15.79
C LYS A 177 12.93 -8.05 -14.48
N VAL A 178 12.28 -7.57 -13.41
CA VAL A 178 12.33 -8.18 -12.08
C VAL A 178 10.90 -8.39 -11.58
N THR A 179 10.59 -9.60 -11.12
CA THR A 179 9.30 -9.92 -10.51
C THR A 179 9.47 -10.02 -8.99
N VAL A 180 8.62 -9.33 -8.25
CA VAL A 180 8.72 -9.22 -6.78
C VAL A 180 7.35 -9.31 -6.13
N PHE A 181 7.29 -9.98 -4.99
CA PHE A 181 6.13 -9.92 -4.11
C PHE A 181 6.23 -8.68 -3.21
N LEU A 182 5.21 -7.81 -3.26
CA LEU A 182 5.13 -6.59 -2.46
C LEU A 182 3.84 -6.54 -1.66
N ARG A 183 3.91 -5.84 -0.53
CA ARG A 183 2.79 -5.55 0.36
C ARG A 183 2.48 -4.06 0.33
N PRO A 184 1.26 -3.62 0.70
CA PRO A 184 0.97 -2.20 0.94
C PRO A 184 2.01 -1.56 1.86
N GLY A 185 2.49 -0.37 1.48
CA GLY A 185 3.56 0.33 2.19
C GLY A 185 4.98 -0.14 1.88
N GLU A 186 5.18 -1.25 1.14
CA GLU A 186 6.48 -1.60 0.58
C GLU A 186 6.72 -0.87 -0.75
N ASN A 187 7.99 -0.70 -1.08
CA ASN A 187 8.40 -0.13 -2.35
C ASN A 187 9.68 -0.80 -2.84
N VAL A 188 10.08 -0.46 -4.04
CA VAL A 188 11.32 -0.93 -4.65
C VAL A 188 12.31 0.22 -4.77
N SER A 189 13.56 -0.03 -4.45
CA SER A 189 14.66 0.89 -4.71
C SER A 189 15.67 0.27 -5.65
N VAL A 190 16.34 1.15 -6.36
CA VAL A 190 17.39 0.81 -7.30
C VAL A 190 18.66 1.51 -6.88
N HIS A 191 19.72 0.75 -6.63
CA HIS A 191 21.01 1.26 -6.19
C HIS A 191 22.04 1.04 -7.29
N CYS A 192 22.92 1.99 -7.49
CA CYS A 192 24.04 1.84 -8.38
C CYS A 192 25.27 1.41 -7.60
N TYR A 193 25.88 0.28 -7.98
CA TYR A 193 27.09 -0.25 -7.38
C TYR A 193 28.20 -0.41 -8.41
N SER A 194 29.45 -0.10 -8.04
CA SER A 194 30.65 -0.46 -8.78
C SER A 194 31.83 -0.58 -7.81
N LYS A 195 32.80 -1.40 -8.14
CA LYS A 195 34.09 -1.43 -7.40
C LYS A 195 34.86 -0.12 -7.57
N HIS A 196 34.66 0.59 -8.67
CA HIS A 196 35.22 1.91 -8.89
C HIS A 196 34.43 2.96 -8.12
N ASN A 197 35.09 3.67 -7.23
CA ASN A 197 34.50 4.75 -6.46
C ASN A 197 34.54 6.06 -7.27
N PHE A 198 33.56 6.32 -8.09
CA PHE A 198 33.40 7.61 -8.71
C PHE A 198 32.30 8.40 -8.01
N ARG A 199 32.72 9.49 -7.40
CA ARG A 199 31.85 10.46 -6.77
C ARG A 199 31.99 11.77 -7.57
N GLN A 200 31.22 11.92 -8.61
CA GLN A 200 31.27 13.10 -9.46
C GLN A 200 29.99 13.93 -9.33
N LYS A 201 30.11 15.07 -8.64
CA LYS A 201 29.04 16.07 -8.64
C LYS A 201 28.76 16.47 -10.08
N ASN A 202 27.52 16.30 -10.55
CA ASN A 202 27.13 16.53 -11.94
C ASN A 202 27.90 15.70 -13.01
N GLY A 203 28.57 14.62 -12.61
CA GLY A 203 29.27 13.71 -13.53
C GLY A 203 28.35 13.05 -14.55
N LYS A 204 28.97 12.55 -15.63
CA LYS A 204 28.27 11.81 -16.69
C LYS A 204 28.66 10.33 -16.73
N GLN A 205 29.20 9.81 -15.62
CA GLN A 205 29.56 8.41 -15.47
C GLN A 205 28.63 7.74 -14.49
N GLY A 206 28.32 6.47 -14.71
CA GLY A 206 27.49 5.68 -13.81
C GLY A 206 26.47 4.76 -14.47
N ALA A 207 25.36 4.53 -13.83
CA ALA A 207 24.22 3.82 -14.39
C ALA A 207 23.19 4.83 -14.92
N TYR A 208 22.74 4.65 -16.14
CA TYR A 208 21.62 5.39 -16.71
C TYR A 208 20.43 4.47 -16.87
N ILE A 209 19.30 4.91 -16.30
CA ILE A 209 18.02 4.22 -16.40
C ILE A 209 17.06 5.14 -17.15
N LYS A 210 16.56 4.70 -18.31
CA LYS A 210 15.71 5.51 -19.17
C LYS A 210 14.30 5.64 -18.60
N GLN A 211 13.70 4.53 -18.20
CA GLN A 211 12.36 4.48 -17.69
C GLN A 211 12.20 3.33 -16.70
N LEU A 212 11.45 3.57 -15.66
CA LEU A 212 11.05 2.55 -14.69
C LEU A 212 9.54 2.36 -14.79
N LYS A 213 9.12 1.12 -14.95
CA LYS A 213 7.71 0.73 -14.95
C LYS A 213 7.48 -0.32 -13.87
N ALA A 214 6.37 -0.20 -13.18
CA ALA A 214 5.85 -1.25 -12.32
C ALA A 214 4.46 -1.64 -12.83
N ARG A 215 4.17 -2.94 -12.86
CA ARG A 215 2.89 -3.49 -13.29
C ARG A 215 2.39 -4.48 -12.25
N GLY A 216 1.15 -4.39 -11.86
CA GLY A 216 0.52 -5.34 -10.94
C GLY A 216 -0.71 -4.81 -10.21
N PRO A 217 -1.31 -5.59 -9.32
CA PRO A 217 -0.91 -6.96 -8.98
C PRO A 217 -1.06 -7.90 -10.18
N ILE A 218 -0.06 -8.77 -10.40
CA ILE A 218 -0.08 -9.76 -11.48
C ILE A 218 -0.83 -10.99 -11.00
N LEU A 219 -1.79 -11.44 -11.76
CA LEU A 219 -2.50 -12.69 -11.56
C LEU A 219 -2.27 -13.59 -12.77
N GLU A 220 -2.02 -14.87 -12.51
CA GLU A 220 -1.83 -15.87 -13.57
C GLU A 220 -3.11 -16.07 -14.38
N GLN A 221 -4.27 -15.92 -13.74
CA GLN A 221 -5.59 -16.00 -14.38
C GLN A 221 -6.62 -15.10 -13.72
N TRP A 222 -7.71 -14.79 -14.44
CA TRP A 222 -8.84 -14.02 -13.96
C TRP A 222 -10.17 -14.69 -14.29
N PRO A 223 -11.08 -14.94 -13.34
CA PRO A 223 -10.91 -14.70 -11.91
C PRO A 223 -9.79 -15.54 -11.30
N PRO A 224 -9.27 -15.18 -10.10
CA PRO A 224 -8.21 -15.94 -9.45
C PRO A 224 -8.53 -17.43 -9.29
N ALA A 225 -7.54 -18.29 -9.47
CA ALA A 225 -7.70 -19.76 -9.36
C ALA A 225 -8.30 -20.21 -8.02
N SER A 226 -8.06 -19.45 -6.98
CA SER A 226 -8.63 -19.62 -5.64
C SER A 226 -10.15 -19.69 -5.61
N TYR A 227 -10.83 -18.94 -6.48
CA TYR A 227 -12.28 -19.02 -6.56
C TYR A 227 -12.77 -20.41 -6.99
N ALA A 228 -12.17 -21.00 -8.02
CA ALA A 228 -12.49 -22.37 -8.43
C ALA A 228 -12.08 -23.38 -7.35
N LYS A 229 -10.95 -23.14 -6.67
CA LYS A 229 -10.46 -24.01 -5.60
C LYS A 229 -11.40 -24.05 -4.39
N VAL A 230 -11.96 -22.91 -4.02
CA VAL A 230 -12.86 -22.78 -2.85
C VAL A 230 -14.31 -23.10 -3.22
N PHE A 231 -14.83 -22.49 -4.28
CA PHE A 231 -16.25 -22.60 -4.66
C PHE A 231 -16.57 -23.79 -5.56
N GLY A 232 -15.53 -24.45 -6.10
CA GLY A 232 -15.72 -25.60 -7.01
C GLY A 232 -16.44 -25.22 -8.29
N ASN A 233 -17.52 -25.92 -8.60
CA ASN A 233 -18.27 -25.75 -9.86
C ASN A 233 -19.37 -24.66 -9.79
N LEU A 234 -19.44 -23.89 -8.69
CA LEU A 234 -20.42 -22.81 -8.62
C LEU A 234 -20.13 -21.74 -9.68
N PRO A 235 -21.14 -21.21 -10.36
CA PRO A 235 -20.93 -20.22 -11.42
C PRO A 235 -20.32 -18.93 -10.86
N ILE A 236 -19.20 -18.50 -11.43
CA ILE A 236 -18.46 -17.29 -11.05
C ILE A 236 -18.63 -16.23 -12.13
N LYS A 237 -19.11 -15.06 -11.75
CA LYS A 237 -19.15 -13.85 -12.59
C LYS A 237 -18.00 -12.94 -12.20
N ALA A 238 -17.11 -12.67 -13.13
CA ALA A 238 -16.03 -11.72 -12.96
C ALA A 238 -16.13 -10.59 -13.99
N PRO A 239 -15.95 -9.33 -13.58
CA PRO A 239 -15.89 -8.23 -14.53
C PRO A 239 -14.62 -8.34 -15.39
N PRO A 240 -14.59 -7.70 -16.57
CA PRO A 240 -13.36 -7.59 -17.34
C PRO A 240 -12.25 -6.94 -16.50
N ARG A 241 -11.05 -7.49 -16.58
CA ARG A 241 -9.87 -6.92 -15.93
C ARG A 241 -9.07 -6.17 -16.98
N GLU A 242 -9.16 -4.85 -16.95
CA GLU A 242 -8.38 -3.98 -17.82
C GLU A 242 -7.15 -3.45 -17.08
N ALA A 243 -5.98 -3.54 -17.72
CA ALA A 243 -4.78 -2.86 -17.22
C ALA A 243 -4.93 -1.36 -17.47
N ARG A 244 -4.75 -0.55 -16.42
CA ARG A 244 -4.79 0.90 -16.51
C ARG A 244 -3.42 1.50 -16.26
N GLU A 245 -2.95 2.30 -17.19
CA GLU A 245 -1.78 3.11 -16.97
C GLU A 245 -2.10 4.22 -15.97
N VAL A 246 -1.36 4.23 -14.87
CA VAL A 246 -1.45 5.27 -13.83
C VAL A 246 -0.27 6.19 -14.04
N SER A 247 -0.45 7.21 -14.86
CA SER A 247 0.59 8.21 -15.16
C SER A 247 0.87 9.17 -13.99
N ALA A 248 -0.11 9.37 -13.15
CA ALA A 248 -0.09 9.87 -11.79
C ALA A 248 -1.28 9.20 -11.08
N LEU A 249 -1.23 8.95 -9.79
CA LEU A 249 -2.43 8.61 -9.04
C LEU A 249 -3.40 9.77 -9.22
N GLN A 250 -4.39 9.61 -10.11
CA GLN A 250 -5.44 10.60 -10.26
C GLN A 250 -6.25 10.54 -8.98
N THR A 251 -6.04 11.51 -8.10
CA THR A 251 -6.81 11.63 -6.88
C THR A 251 -8.26 11.98 -7.20
N ASN A 252 -9.18 11.64 -6.31
CA ASN A 252 -10.56 12.05 -6.50
C ASN A 252 -10.69 13.59 -6.51
N LEU A 253 -9.82 14.28 -5.77
CA LEU A 253 -9.70 15.74 -5.82
C LEU A 253 -9.41 16.26 -7.23
N GLU A 254 -8.48 15.65 -7.95
CA GLU A 254 -8.20 15.99 -9.35
C GLU A 254 -9.38 15.64 -10.26
N ALA A 255 -10.00 14.47 -10.05
CA ALA A 255 -11.13 14.00 -10.85
C ALA A 255 -12.35 14.93 -10.77
N ILE A 256 -12.57 15.58 -9.62
CA ILE A 256 -13.64 16.58 -9.45
C ILE A 256 -13.19 18.02 -9.76
N GLY A 257 -11.95 18.22 -10.19
CA GLY A 257 -11.38 19.55 -10.44
C GLY A 257 -11.25 20.42 -9.20
N ALA A 258 -11.04 19.79 -8.03
CA ALA A 258 -10.96 20.50 -6.75
C ALA A 258 -9.73 21.41 -6.69
N LYS A 259 -9.87 22.51 -5.95
CA LYS A 259 -8.75 23.37 -5.59
C LYS A 259 -8.51 23.26 -4.08
N VAL A 260 -7.25 23.15 -3.69
CA VAL A 260 -6.89 23.03 -2.28
C VAL A 260 -6.08 24.23 -1.83
N THR A 261 -6.42 24.77 -0.67
CA THR A 261 -5.70 25.86 0.00
C THR A 261 -5.34 25.43 1.41
N VAL A 262 -4.15 25.81 1.88
CA VAL A 262 -3.66 25.50 3.23
C VAL A 262 -3.34 26.76 4.03
N SER A 263 -3.42 26.68 5.34
CA SER A 263 -3.12 27.80 6.25
C SER A 263 -1.69 28.34 6.12
N SER A 264 -0.73 27.47 5.89
CA SER A 264 0.68 27.78 5.62
C SER A 264 1.39 26.55 5.09
N PHE A 265 2.62 26.71 4.59
CA PHE A 265 3.46 25.57 4.24
C PHE A 265 4.94 25.87 4.49
N GLN A 266 5.70 24.84 4.77
CA GLN A 266 7.16 24.89 4.82
C GLN A 266 7.71 24.69 3.41
N LYS A 267 8.70 25.49 3.00
CA LYS A 267 9.37 25.34 1.70
C LYS A 267 9.93 23.93 1.55
N GLY A 268 9.53 23.26 0.49
CA GLY A 268 9.85 21.86 0.21
C GLY A 268 8.84 20.87 0.79
N MET A 269 7.77 21.33 1.45
CA MET A 269 6.67 20.54 2.04
C MET A 269 5.34 21.23 1.72
N GLU A 270 5.15 21.53 0.45
CA GLU A 270 3.97 22.20 -0.09
C GLU A 270 2.74 21.27 -0.09
N LYS A 271 1.54 21.83 -0.27
CA LYS A 271 0.27 21.08 -0.26
C LYS A 271 0.22 19.97 -1.31
N GLU A 272 0.88 20.14 -2.42
CA GLU A 272 0.94 19.16 -3.52
C GLU A 272 1.47 17.81 -3.05
N ARG A 273 2.25 17.80 -1.96
CA ARG A 273 2.83 16.59 -1.40
C ARG A 273 1.86 15.72 -0.60
N MET A 274 0.74 16.27 -0.13
CA MET A 274 -0.33 15.48 0.48
C MET A 274 -1.43 15.14 -0.53
N LEU A 275 -1.36 15.70 -1.74
CA LEU A 275 -2.35 15.53 -2.80
C LEU A 275 -1.87 14.60 -3.92
N ASP A 276 -0.66 14.10 -3.84
CA ASP A 276 -0.03 13.25 -4.86
C ASP A 276 -0.43 11.77 -4.78
N GLY A 277 -1.36 11.45 -3.88
CA GLY A 277 -1.87 10.10 -3.67
C GLY A 277 -0.98 9.20 -2.81
N SER A 278 0.18 9.71 -2.34
CA SER A 278 1.13 8.97 -1.51
C SER A 278 1.21 9.57 -0.10
N ASN A 279 1.35 8.73 0.92
CA ASN A 279 1.65 9.17 2.29
C ASN A 279 3.16 9.17 2.62
N ARG A 280 4.02 8.97 1.62
CA ARG A 280 5.48 9.05 1.77
C ARG A 280 5.99 10.47 1.64
N THR A 281 5.26 11.30 0.92
CA THR A 281 5.40 12.73 0.87
C THR A 281 4.40 13.35 1.83
N PHE A 282 4.60 14.61 2.23
CA PHE A 282 3.70 15.24 3.17
C PHE A 282 3.72 16.77 3.06
N TRP A 283 2.59 17.36 3.36
CA TRP A 283 2.48 18.77 3.66
C TRP A 283 2.83 19.02 5.12
N HIS A 284 3.49 20.15 5.39
CA HIS A 284 3.80 20.59 6.74
C HIS A 284 3.60 22.10 6.88
N THR A 285 3.02 22.55 7.98
CA THR A 285 2.93 23.97 8.31
C THR A 285 4.30 24.60 8.42
N ARG A 286 4.38 25.91 8.14
CA ARG A 286 5.65 26.63 8.15
C ARG A 286 6.27 26.68 9.55
N PHE A 287 7.54 26.29 9.65
CA PHE A 287 8.34 26.37 10.88
C PHE A 287 9.63 27.17 10.71
N LYS A 288 10.02 27.53 9.48
CA LYS A 288 11.17 28.40 9.16
C LYS A 288 10.80 29.34 8.02
N PRO A 289 11.32 30.61 8.01
CA PRO A 289 12.12 31.24 9.06
C PRO A 289 11.30 31.61 10.31
N THR A 290 9.98 31.65 10.21
CA THR A 290 9.05 31.97 11.31
C THR A 290 8.02 30.86 11.46
N LEU A 291 7.68 30.51 12.70
CA LEU A 291 6.65 29.55 13.01
C LEU A 291 5.26 30.10 12.60
N ALA A 292 4.49 29.31 11.86
CA ALA A 292 3.09 29.64 11.58
C ALA A 292 2.25 29.49 12.85
N LYS A 293 1.36 30.45 13.10
CA LYS A 293 0.43 30.40 14.23
C LYS A 293 -0.82 29.61 13.86
N PRO A 294 -1.46 28.88 14.79
CA PRO A 294 -2.77 28.31 14.59
C PRO A 294 -3.83 29.40 14.36
N PRO A 295 -4.98 29.08 13.76
CA PRO A 295 -5.44 27.75 13.42
C PRO A 295 -4.78 27.19 12.15
N HIS A 296 -4.47 25.90 12.16
CA HIS A 296 -3.98 25.18 10.99
C HIS A 296 -5.15 24.51 10.27
N PHE A 297 -5.21 24.61 8.96
CA PHE A 297 -6.32 24.07 8.19
C PHE A 297 -5.97 23.76 6.74
N VAL A 298 -6.79 22.92 6.15
CA VAL A 298 -6.88 22.67 4.70
C VAL A 298 -8.28 23.03 4.24
N VAL A 299 -8.41 23.78 3.16
CA VAL A 299 -9.70 24.10 2.51
C VAL A 299 -9.71 23.45 1.14
N ILE A 300 -10.76 22.69 0.87
CA ILE A 300 -11.04 22.05 -0.41
C ILE A 300 -12.18 22.81 -1.06
N GLU A 301 -11.95 23.38 -2.25
CA GLU A 301 -13.01 23.93 -3.11
C GLU A 301 -13.50 22.85 -4.06
N ASN A 302 -14.79 22.57 -4.06
CA ASN A 302 -15.53 21.66 -4.94
C ASN A 302 -16.30 22.45 -6.01
N PRO A 303 -15.65 22.93 -7.08
CA PRO A 303 -16.24 23.89 -8.01
C PRO A 303 -17.39 23.30 -8.84
N GLN A 304 -17.44 21.97 -8.97
CA GLN A 304 -18.44 21.27 -9.76
C GLN A 304 -19.64 20.79 -8.91
N ALA A 305 -19.69 21.14 -7.61
CA ALA A 305 -20.71 20.68 -6.67
C ALA A 305 -20.91 19.15 -6.70
N LYS A 306 -19.83 18.40 -6.87
CA LYS A 306 -19.87 16.93 -6.82
C LYS A 306 -20.23 16.46 -5.42
N GLU A 307 -20.98 15.37 -5.34
CA GLU A 307 -21.32 14.74 -4.07
C GLU A 307 -20.07 14.17 -3.40
N ILE A 308 -19.79 14.64 -2.19
CA ILE A 308 -18.66 14.20 -1.36
C ILE A 308 -19.23 13.53 -0.11
N GLU A 309 -18.81 12.32 0.16
CA GLU A 309 -19.25 11.49 1.29
C GLU A 309 -18.29 11.58 2.48
N GLY A 310 -17.09 12.09 2.28
CA GLY A 310 -16.07 12.16 3.31
C GLY A 310 -14.69 12.53 2.78
N LEU A 311 -13.70 12.35 3.64
CA LEU A 311 -12.30 12.53 3.31
C LEU A 311 -11.54 11.23 3.56
N ASN A 312 -10.52 10.95 2.75
CA ASN A 312 -9.57 9.89 2.99
C ASN A 312 -8.26 10.51 3.47
N TYR A 313 -7.88 10.22 4.70
CA TYR A 313 -6.73 10.80 5.38
C TYR A 313 -5.67 9.74 5.65
N ALA A 314 -4.40 10.07 5.51
CA ALA A 314 -3.31 9.28 6.04
C ALA A 314 -2.23 10.16 6.67
N THR A 315 -1.67 9.68 7.77
CA THR A 315 -0.47 10.28 8.36
C THR A 315 0.72 10.06 7.43
N TRP A 316 1.71 10.91 7.55
CA TRP A 316 2.99 10.68 6.90
C TRP A 316 3.65 9.38 7.41
N SER A 317 4.02 8.49 6.49
CA SER A 317 4.56 7.16 6.81
C SER A 317 6.00 7.16 7.30
N GLY A 318 6.69 8.30 7.25
CA GLY A 318 8.08 8.44 7.67
C GLY A 318 8.26 9.53 8.73
N GLY A 319 9.18 9.32 9.65
CA GLY A 319 9.59 10.30 10.63
C GLY A 319 9.15 10.03 12.07
N ASN A 320 9.31 11.05 12.90
CA ASN A 320 9.13 10.97 14.35
C ASN A 320 7.71 11.33 14.82
N GLY A 321 6.77 11.47 13.90
CA GLY A 321 5.38 11.81 14.21
C GLY A 321 5.10 13.29 14.49
N ASN A 322 6.11 14.16 14.44
CA ASN A 322 5.94 15.57 14.74
C ASN A 322 5.00 16.27 13.76
N GLY A 323 3.94 16.88 14.27
CA GLY A 323 2.88 17.52 13.48
C GLY A 323 1.78 16.59 12.99
N GLN A 324 1.77 15.31 13.33
CA GLN A 324 0.67 14.42 12.99
C GLN A 324 -0.63 14.89 13.64
N VAL A 325 -1.72 14.92 12.86
CA VAL A 325 -3.02 15.37 13.34
C VAL A 325 -3.60 14.38 14.33
N GLU A 326 -3.92 14.85 15.52
CA GLU A 326 -4.55 14.06 16.60
C GLU A 326 -6.06 14.27 16.68
N ALA A 327 -6.52 15.46 16.30
CA ALA A 327 -7.95 15.75 16.25
C ALA A 327 -8.26 16.82 15.18
N PHE A 328 -9.47 16.77 14.65
CA PHE A 328 -9.93 17.68 13.61
C PHE A 328 -11.40 18.08 13.78
N ALA A 329 -11.79 19.13 13.06
CA ALA A 329 -13.18 19.51 12.85
C ALA A 329 -13.44 19.76 11.36
N ILE A 330 -14.60 19.30 10.85
CA ILE A 330 -15.03 19.56 9.48
C ILE A 330 -16.09 20.65 9.47
N HIS A 331 -15.84 21.69 8.69
CA HIS A 331 -16.79 22.77 8.42
C HIS A 331 -17.14 22.82 6.94
N LEU A 332 -18.37 23.23 6.65
CA LEU A 332 -18.86 23.42 5.29
C LEU A 332 -19.20 24.90 5.05
N SER A 333 -19.04 25.36 3.80
CA SER A 333 -19.36 26.72 3.41
C SER A 333 -19.75 26.78 1.93
N ASP A 334 -20.60 27.74 1.56
CA ASP A 334 -20.92 28.02 0.16
C ASP A 334 -20.04 29.12 -0.42
N ASP A 335 -19.52 30.03 0.42
CA ASP A 335 -18.74 31.20 0.02
C ASP A 335 -17.25 31.14 0.39
N GLY A 336 -16.84 30.13 1.16
CA GLY A 336 -15.48 29.96 1.66
C GLY A 336 -15.05 30.97 2.73
N LYS A 337 -15.98 31.78 3.21
CA LYS A 337 -15.75 32.82 4.22
C LYS A 337 -16.58 32.57 5.47
N SER A 338 -17.86 32.30 5.31
CA SER A 338 -18.79 32.00 6.38
C SER A 338 -18.80 30.52 6.69
N TRP A 339 -18.22 30.16 7.83
CA TRP A 339 -18.07 28.77 8.28
C TRP A 339 -19.02 28.52 9.46
N GLY A 340 -20.07 27.79 9.28
CA GLY A 340 -20.99 27.41 10.36
C GLY A 340 -20.34 26.56 11.47
N LYS A 341 -21.16 25.99 12.34
CA LYS A 341 -20.68 24.98 13.29
C LYS A 341 -20.07 23.80 12.54
N PRO A 342 -19.10 23.12 13.15
CA PRO A 342 -18.55 21.91 12.53
C PRO A 342 -19.65 20.84 12.36
N ILE A 343 -19.65 20.14 11.24
CA ILE A 343 -20.55 18.99 11.01
C ILE A 343 -20.07 17.74 11.75
N MET A 344 -18.78 17.70 12.08
CA MET A 344 -18.16 16.66 12.91
C MET A 344 -16.86 17.14 13.54
N THR A 345 -16.51 16.55 14.68
CA THR A 345 -15.25 16.75 15.39
C THR A 345 -14.83 15.40 15.96
N GLU A 346 -13.69 14.87 15.52
CA GLU A 346 -13.26 13.53 15.87
C GLU A 346 -11.76 13.48 16.15
N PRO A 347 -11.29 12.54 17.00
CA PRO A 347 -9.88 12.21 17.11
C PRO A 347 -9.43 11.34 15.91
N LEU A 348 -8.15 11.35 15.63
CA LEU A 348 -7.50 10.49 14.65
C LEU A 348 -6.49 9.54 15.31
N GLU A 349 -6.36 8.36 14.77
CA GLU A 349 -5.33 7.41 15.22
C GLU A 349 -3.96 7.79 14.64
N ILE A 350 -3.09 8.37 15.47
CA ILE A 350 -1.79 8.93 15.07
C ILE A 350 -0.78 7.89 14.57
N ARG A 351 -0.87 6.65 14.99
CA ARG A 351 0.17 5.64 14.73
C ARG A 351 -0.05 4.80 13.49
N LEU A 352 -1.15 5.01 12.77
CA LEU A 352 -1.47 4.25 11.59
C LEU A 352 -1.05 5.03 10.33
N ALA A 353 -0.02 4.53 9.65
CA ALA A 353 0.34 5.02 8.31
C ALA A 353 -0.70 4.61 7.23
N ASN A 354 -1.74 3.88 7.62
CA ASN A 354 -2.82 3.45 6.75
C ASN A 354 -3.80 4.59 6.48
N GLU A 355 -4.51 4.50 5.37
CA GLU A 355 -5.59 5.41 5.06
C GLU A 355 -6.74 5.24 6.05
N GLN A 356 -7.25 6.36 6.56
CA GLN A 356 -8.37 6.43 7.49
C GLN A 356 -9.52 7.16 6.79
N PRO A 357 -10.63 6.48 6.50
CA PRO A 357 -11.81 7.15 5.95
C PRO A 357 -12.51 7.97 7.04
N ILE A 358 -12.70 9.25 6.77
CA ILE A 358 -13.47 10.19 7.59
C ILE A 358 -14.80 10.38 6.87
N LEU A 359 -15.81 9.61 7.25
CA LEU A 359 -17.14 9.70 6.63
C LEU A 359 -17.94 10.83 7.26
N PHE A 360 -18.56 11.67 6.45
CA PHE A 360 -19.44 12.72 6.91
C PHE A 360 -20.79 12.15 7.40
N PRO A 361 -21.43 12.76 8.40
CA PRO A 361 -22.76 12.34 8.83
C PRO A 361 -23.78 12.30 7.68
N GLU A 362 -23.68 13.29 6.78
CA GLU A 362 -24.46 13.37 5.55
C GLU A 362 -23.55 13.76 4.38
N LYS A 363 -23.85 13.24 3.20
CA LYS A 363 -23.17 13.63 1.97
C LYS A 363 -23.35 15.12 1.70
N THR A 364 -22.38 15.74 1.07
CA THR A 364 -22.40 17.17 0.79
C THR A 364 -22.04 17.50 -0.64
N THR A 365 -22.72 18.50 -1.19
CA THR A 365 -22.36 19.18 -2.45
C THR A 365 -21.83 20.57 -2.22
N LYS A 366 -21.60 20.94 -0.96
CA LYS A 366 -21.12 22.27 -0.58
C LYS A 366 -19.82 22.61 -1.33
N ARG A 367 -19.72 23.88 -1.70
CA ARG A 367 -18.60 24.36 -2.50
C ARG A 367 -17.28 24.34 -1.76
N PHE A 368 -17.30 24.54 -0.43
CA PHE A 368 -16.07 24.54 0.36
C PHE A 368 -16.19 23.62 1.56
N ILE A 369 -15.14 22.82 1.78
CA ILE A 369 -14.95 21.93 2.91
C ILE A 369 -13.66 22.36 3.61
N LYS A 370 -13.73 22.66 4.90
CA LYS A 370 -12.55 22.95 5.72
C LYS A 370 -12.25 21.80 6.66
N PHE A 371 -11.07 21.25 6.53
CA PHE A 371 -10.46 20.35 7.50
C PHE A 371 -9.64 21.22 8.46
N LEU A 372 -10.21 21.53 9.63
CA LEU A 372 -9.58 22.31 10.68
C LEU A 372 -8.84 21.36 11.61
N ILE A 373 -7.55 21.56 11.80
CA ILE A 373 -6.73 20.79 12.73
C ILE A 373 -6.89 21.39 14.11
N THR A 374 -7.53 20.66 15.02
CA THR A 374 -7.81 21.11 16.39
C THR A 374 -6.73 20.67 17.36
N ASP A 375 -6.07 19.55 17.07
CA ASP A 375 -4.92 19.06 17.83
C ASP A 375 -3.94 18.31 16.94
N ALA A 376 -2.64 18.35 17.30
CA ALA A 376 -1.58 17.69 16.57
C ALA A 376 -0.42 17.29 17.50
N HIS A 377 0.11 16.11 17.32
CA HIS A 377 1.28 15.61 18.06
C HIS A 377 2.51 16.48 17.83
N THR A 378 3.10 16.97 18.89
CA THR A 378 4.32 17.78 18.81
C THR A 378 5.37 17.31 19.83
N LEU A 379 6.60 17.20 19.38
CA LEU A 379 7.71 16.73 20.24
C LEU A 379 8.29 17.81 21.15
N ASP A 380 8.05 19.07 20.81
CA ASP A 380 8.68 20.23 21.48
C ASP A 380 7.68 21.34 21.87
N GLY A 381 6.39 21.02 21.91
CA GLY A 381 5.31 21.93 22.28
C GLY A 381 5.02 23.04 21.26
N ARG A 382 5.65 23.02 20.07
CA ARG A 382 5.34 23.95 19.00
C ARG A 382 4.07 23.53 18.29
N SER A 383 3.16 24.47 18.05
CA SER A 383 1.96 24.20 17.25
C SER A 383 2.36 24.01 15.78
N LEU A 384 2.41 22.76 15.36
CA LEU A 384 2.77 22.32 13.99
C LEU A 384 1.72 21.33 13.49
N ALA A 385 1.56 21.21 12.17
CA ALA A 385 0.72 20.19 11.58
C ALA A 385 1.33 19.64 10.31
N SER A 386 1.13 18.34 10.08
CA SER A 386 1.56 17.63 8.87
C SER A 386 0.51 16.62 8.43
N ILE A 387 0.36 16.44 7.12
CA ILE A 387 -0.57 15.48 6.52
C ILE A 387 0.18 14.75 5.40
N GLY A 388 0.21 13.41 5.46
CA GLY A 388 0.81 12.58 4.42
C GLY A 388 -0.06 12.51 3.18
N LYS A 389 -1.35 12.19 3.34
CA LYS A 389 -2.31 12.12 2.23
C LYS A 389 -3.65 12.69 2.65
N LEU A 390 -4.27 13.44 1.74
CA LEU A 390 -5.65 13.89 1.87
C LEU A 390 -6.33 13.80 0.51
N ASP A 391 -7.46 13.12 0.45
CA ASP A 391 -8.30 13.00 -0.74
C ASP A 391 -9.78 13.05 -0.34
N VAL A 392 -10.69 13.19 -1.29
CA VAL A 392 -12.13 13.14 -1.04
C VAL A 392 -12.67 11.74 -1.33
N ILE A 393 -13.71 11.34 -0.60
CA ILE A 393 -14.50 10.14 -0.87
C ILE A 393 -15.74 10.60 -1.63
N THR A 394 -15.90 10.12 -2.86
CA THR A 394 -17.00 10.48 -3.74
C THR A 394 -17.74 9.23 -4.22
N THR A 395 -18.94 9.41 -4.76
CA THR A 395 -19.71 8.33 -5.38
C THR A 395 -18.94 7.71 -6.56
N LEU A 396 -18.08 8.50 -7.25
CA LEU A 396 -17.21 8.00 -8.33
C LEU A 396 -16.18 6.98 -7.82
N SER A 397 -15.69 7.13 -6.58
CA SER A 397 -14.80 6.14 -5.97
C SER A 397 -15.51 4.83 -5.65
N LYS A 398 -16.82 4.87 -5.41
CA LYS A 398 -17.67 3.67 -5.22
C LYS A 398 -18.08 3.00 -6.53
N GLU A 399 -18.19 3.75 -7.62
CA GLU A 399 -18.50 3.14 -8.95
C GLU A 399 -17.33 2.35 -9.50
N ALA A 400 -16.11 2.73 -9.20
CA ALA A 400 -14.92 1.92 -9.48
C ALA A 400 -14.89 0.59 -8.68
N THR A 401 -15.64 0.51 -7.57
CA THR A 401 -15.81 -0.69 -6.72
C THR A 401 -16.99 -1.58 -7.14
N LYS A 402 -17.78 -1.21 -8.16
CA LYS A 402 -18.95 -2.02 -8.59
C LYS A 402 -18.60 -3.27 -9.41
N SER A 403 -17.38 -3.47 -9.80
CA SER A 403 -16.95 -4.67 -10.52
C SER A 403 -16.54 -5.79 -9.57
N LYS A 404 -17.48 -6.33 -8.81
CA LYS A 404 -17.22 -7.42 -7.86
C LYS A 404 -17.20 -8.76 -8.59
N ILE A 405 -16.24 -9.63 -8.20
CA ILE A 405 -16.37 -11.04 -8.50
C ILE A 405 -17.49 -11.58 -7.64
N ALA A 406 -18.48 -12.18 -8.26
CA ALA A 406 -19.62 -12.74 -7.57
C ALA A 406 -19.75 -14.23 -7.88
N VAL A 407 -20.08 -15.01 -6.88
CA VAL A 407 -20.57 -16.38 -7.02
C VAL A 407 -22.07 -16.29 -7.20
N SER A 408 -22.60 -16.86 -8.30
CA SER A 408 -24.03 -16.77 -8.67
C SER A 408 -24.89 -17.77 -7.89
N SER A 409 -24.61 -18.01 -6.61
CA SER A 409 -25.47 -18.76 -5.71
C SER A 409 -25.90 -17.89 -4.55
N ARG A 410 -27.09 -18.15 -4.01
CA ARG A 410 -27.58 -17.66 -2.72
C ARG A 410 -28.16 -18.80 -1.88
N SER A 411 -27.93 -20.05 -2.29
CA SER A 411 -28.43 -21.23 -1.62
C SER A 411 -27.67 -21.46 -0.30
N PRO A 412 -28.36 -21.57 0.83
CA PRO A 412 -27.75 -21.99 2.11
C PRO A 412 -27.07 -23.35 1.99
N GLU A 413 -27.60 -24.26 1.16
CA GLU A 413 -27.07 -25.59 0.93
C GLU A 413 -25.73 -25.53 0.22
N ASP A 414 -25.60 -24.69 -0.82
CA ASP A 414 -24.31 -24.45 -1.51
C ASP A 414 -23.27 -23.89 -0.54
N LEU A 415 -23.67 -22.95 0.33
CA LEU A 415 -22.79 -22.37 1.34
C LEU A 415 -22.28 -23.42 2.34
N LYS A 416 -23.18 -24.26 2.85
CA LYS A 416 -22.82 -25.38 3.71
C LYS A 416 -21.84 -26.33 3.04
N GLN A 417 -22.07 -26.66 1.77
CA GLN A 417 -21.18 -27.55 1.00
C GLN A 417 -19.79 -26.93 0.76
N VAL A 418 -19.72 -25.63 0.51
CA VAL A 418 -18.43 -24.92 0.38
C VAL A 418 -17.64 -25.02 1.67
N ILE A 419 -18.28 -24.71 2.82
CA ILE A 419 -17.63 -24.74 4.14
C ILE A 419 -17.23 -26.18 4.49
N LYS A 420 -18.10 -27.16 4.26
CA LYS A 420 -17.82 -28.58 4.50
C LYS A 420 -16.56 -29.03 3.75
N ARG A 421 -16.53 -28.86 2.43
CA ARG A 421 -15.38 -29.27 1.61
C ARG A 421 -14.08 -28.58 2.05
N PHE A 422 -14.15 -27.32 2.46
CA PHE A 422 -12.99 -26.60 2.93
C PHE A 422 -12.51 -27.12 4.29
N ALA A 423 -13.41 -27.33 5.23
CA ALA A 423 -13.11 -27.87 6.55
C ALA A 423 -12.54 -29.30 6.49
N GLU A 424 -13.16 -30.18 5.69
CA GLU A 424 -12.66 -31.55 5.49
C GLU A 424 -11.23 -31.58 4.90
N ARG A 425 -10.92 -30.65 3.99
CA ARG A 425 -9.54 -30.50 3.48
C ARG A 425 -8.60 -29.93 4.53
N ALA A 426 -9.04 -28.97 5.34
CA ALA A 426 -8.21 -28.35 6.37
C ALA A 426 -7.86 -29.34 7.48
N PHE A 427 -8.83 -30.16 7.90
CA PHE A 427 -8.65 -31.16 8.97
C PHE A 427 -8.20 -32.53 8.45
N SER A 428 -8.16 -32.71 7.12
CA SER A 428 -7.82 -34.00 6.48
C SER A 428 -8.68 -35.15 6.98
N SER A 429 -9.95 -34.91 7.26
CA SER A 429 -10.92 -35.88 7.78
C SER A 429 -12.34 -35.53 7.37
N ASP A 430 -13.19 -36.53 7.22
CA ASP A 430 -14.62 -36.31 7.07
C ASP A 430 -15.18 -35.75 8.39
N LEU A 431 -16.10 -34.80 8.30
CA LEU A 431 -16.72 -34.15 9.47
C LEU A 431 -18.21 -34.38 9.48
N SER A 432 -18.75 -34.68 10.69
CA SER A 432 -20.18 -34.78 10.95
C SER A 432 -20.86 -33.40 10.87
N GLU A 433 -22.19 -33.40 10.70
CA GLU A 433 -22.96 -32.16 10.72
C GLU A 433 -22.86 -31.39 12.03
N GLU A 434 -22.71 -32.11 13.18
CA GLU A 434 -22.50 -31.49 14.51
C GLU A 434 -21.15 -30.76 14.57
N GLU A 435 -20.08 -31.33 14.01
CA GLU A 435 -18.76 -30.73 13.95
C GLU A 435 -18.70 -29.53 12.98
N LEU A 436 -19.52 -29.57 11.94
CA LEU A 436 -19.57 -28.47 10.92
C LEU A 436 -20.44 -27.30 11.38
N ALA A 437 -21.44 -27.53 12.22
CA ALA A 437 -22.40 -26.51 12.66
C ALA A 437 -21.77 -25.20 13.15
N PRO A 438 -20.70 -25.20 13.99
CA PRO A 438 -20.06 -23.96 14.46
C PRO A 438 -19.47 -23.11 13.31
N TYR A 439 -18.95 -23.74 12.26
CA TYR A 439 -18.35 -23.05 11.10
C TYR A 439 -19.39 -22.53 10.11
N GLN A 440 -20.58 -23.14 10.09
CA GLN A 440 -21.65 -22.81 9.13
C GLN A 440 -22.61 -21.76 9.67
N GLN A 441 -22.88 -21.73 10.98
CA GLN A 441 -23.94 -20.92 11.57
C GLN A 441 -23.78 -19.43 11.27
N ALA A 442 -22.64 -18.83 11.62
CA ALA A 442 -22.39 -17.41 11.39
C ALA A 442 -22.44 -17.04 9.91
N SER A 443 -21.98 -17.93 9.01
CA SER A 443 -22.05 -17.74 7.57
C SER A 443 -23.48 -17.71 7.05
N LEU A 444 -24.35 -18.62 7.56
CA LEU A 444 -25.75 -18.69 7.17
C LEU A 444 -26.53 -17.47 7.67
N GLU A 445 -26.20 -16.97 8.86
CA GLU A 445 -26.77 -15.75 9.41
C GLU A 445 -26.40 -14.53 8.53
N ALA A 446 -25.14 -14.37 8.19
CA ALA A 446 -24.65 -13.29 7.32
C ALA A 446 -25.32 -13.34 5.91
N LEU A 447 -25.45 -14.55 5.34
CA LEU A 447 -26.16 -14.72 4.07
C LEU A 447 -27.64 -14.30 4.17
N LYS A 448 -28.30 -14.63 5.29
CA LYS A 448 -29.70 -14.26 5.56
C LYS A 448 -29.85 -12.76 5.78
N GLU A 449 -28.86 -12.09 6.38
CA GLU A 449 -28.83 -10.65 6.59
C GLU A 449 -28.56 -9.85 5.32
N GLY A 450 -28.18 -10.51 4.24
CA GLY A 450 -28.03 -9.91 2.91
C GLY A 450 -26.60 -9.77 2.42
N ASP A 451 -25.64 -10.33 3.11
CA ASP A 451 -24.26 -10.38 2.65
C ASP A 451 -24.15 -11.11 1.30
N SER A 452 -23.11 -10.78 0.54
CA SER A 452 -22.80 -11.53 -0.67
C SER A 452 -22.40 -12.97 -0.33
N PHE A 453 -22.64 -13.90 -1.24
CA PHE A 453 -22.27 -15.30 -1.04
C PHE A 453 -20.77 -15.47 -0.69
N VAL A 454 -19.90 -14.66 -1.30
CA VAL A 454 -18.45 -14.68 -1.06
C VAL A 454 -18.14 -14.20 0.36
N GLU A 455 -18.75 -13.10 0.82
CA GLU A 455 -18.52 -12.59 2.19
C GLU A 455 -19.06 -13.57 3.24
N ALA A 456 -20.26 -14.06 3.05
CA ALA A 456 -20.81 -15.08 3.94
C ALA A 456 -19.93 -16.33 4.01
N ALA A 457 -19.40 -16.80 2.87
CA ALA A 457 -18.47 -17.93 2.85
C ALA A 457 -17.17 -17.61 3.61
N LYS A 458 -16.57 -16.43 3.43
CA LYS A 458 -15.34 -16.04 4.12
C LYS A 458 -15.46 -16.16 5.64
N ILE A 459 -16.62 -15.85 6.23
CA ILE A 459 -16.86 -15.98 7.68
C ILE A 459 -16.65 -17.43 8.13
N GLY A 460 -17.26 -18.39 7.45
CA GLY A 460 -17.11 -19.82 7.82
C GLY A 460 -15.71 -20.34 7.52
N LEU A 461 -15.11 -19.96 6.39
CA LEU A 461 -13.76 -20.35 6.06
C LEU A 461 -12.74 -19.81 7.09
N LYS A 462 -12.95 -18.59 7.59
CA LYS A 462 -12.14 -17.99 8.65
C LYS A 462 -12.29 -18.75 9.98
N ALA A 463 -13.50 -19.22 10.29
CA ALA A 463 -13.73 -20.00 11.50
C ALA A 463 -13.05 -21.38 11.45
N VAL A 464 -12.82 -21.94 10.26
CA VAL A 464 -12.11 -23.21 10.05
C VAL A 464 -10.59 -23.02 10.22
N LEU A 465 -10.04 -21.86 9.85
CA LEU A 465 -8.60 -21.57 9.88
C LEU A 465 -8.10 -21.15 11.28
#